data_a6be806a79b67a576dfa9acfca9c2c36
#
_entry.id   a6be806a79b67a576dfa9acfca9c2c36
#
_cell.length_a   1.000
_cell.length_b   1.000
_cell.length_c   1.000
_cell.angle_alpha   90.00
_cell.angle_beta   90.00
_cell.angle_gamma   90.00
#
_symmetry.space_group_name_H-M   'P 1'
#
loop_
_entity.id
_entity.type
_entity.pdbx_description
1 polymer ?
#
loop_
_entity_poly.entity_id
_entity_poly.type
_entity_poly.pdbx_seq_one_letter_code
_entity_poly.pdbx_strand_id
1 'polypeptide(L)'
;NFMPILGCEMYVAIRENMNCEELGIKTHITPEFVREEVAAGRAVIPANINHPEAEPMIIGRNFLVKINTNIGNSATTSNINEEVEKAVWSCKWGGDTIMDLSTGANIHETREWIIRNSPVPVGTVPMYQAMEKVHGVAKNLTWELYRDTLIEQCEQGVDYFTIHCGIRRKN
;
A
#
# COMPACT_ATOMS: atom_id res chain seq x y z
N ASN A 1 13.86 -14.62 -0.02
CA ASN A 1 14.20 -14.63 1.41
C ASN A 1 12.94 -14.38 2.20
N PHE A 2 12.27 -15.45 2.61
CA PHE A 2 11.26 -15.34 3.65
C PHE A 2 11.97 -14.83 4.92
N MET A 3 11.74 -13.58 5.29
CA MET A 3 11.96 -13.24 6.69
C MET A 3 11.09 -14.21 7.50
N PRO A 4 11.66 -14.98 8.45
CA PRO A 4 10.82 -15.86 9.26
C PRO A 4 9.72 -14.99 9.88
N ILE A 5 8.49 -15.50 9.90
CA ILE A 5 7.31 -14.81 10.46
C ILE A 5 7.60 -14.20 11.84
N LEU A 6 8.42 -14.87 12.66
CA LEU A 6 8.94 -14.37 13.94
C LEU A 6 9.73 -13.06 13.84
N GLY A 7 10.44 -12.81 12.74
CA GLY A 7 11.17 -11.56 12.54
C GLY A 7 10.26 -10.37 12.24
N CYS A 8 9.19 -10.59 11.48
CA CYS A 8 8.22 -9.56 11.13
C CYS A 8 7.42 -9.10 12.34
N GLU A 9 6.90 -10.04 13.15
CA GLU A 9 6.13 -9.75 14.36
C GLU A 9 6.97 -9.00 15.41
N MET A 10 8.23 -9.39 15.57
CA MET A 10 9.17 -8.72 16.47
C MET A 10 9.48 -7.30 16.00
N TYR A 11 9.75 -7.11 14.71
CA TYR A 11 10.00 -5.79 14.14
C TYR A 11 8.80 -4.85 14.33
N VAL A 12 7.60 -5.34 14.03
CA VAL A 12 6.35 -4.60 14.24
C VAL A 12 6.16 -4.22 15.70
N ALA A 13 6.38 -5.16 16.64
CA ALA A 13 6.23 -4.89 18.06
C ALA A 13 7.21 -3.83 18.56
N ILE A 14 8.48 -3.89 18.12
CA ILE A 14 9.50 -2.89 18.48
C ILE A 14 9.09 -1.51 17.94
N ARG A 15 8.72 -1.42 16.67
CA ARG A 15 8.34 -0.17 16.02
C ARG A 15 7.12 0.47 16.69
N GLU A 16 6.07 -0.32 16.98
CA GLU A 16 4.88 0.17 17.68
C GLU A 16 5.22 0.69 19.08
N ASN A 17 6.05 -0.03 19.84
CA ASN A 17 6.46 0.43 21.15
C ASN A 17 7.28 1.71 21.12
N MET A 18 8.22 1.87 20.16
CA MET A 18 8.98 3.10 19.96
C MET A 18 8.05 4.29 19.65
N ASN A 19 7.12 4.11 18.73
CA ASN A 19 6.16 5.16 18.36
C ASN A 19 5.24 5.51 19.55
N CYS A 20 4.80 4.52 20.33
CA CYS A 20 4.01 4.75 21.55
C CYS A 20 4.81 5.54 22.60
N GLU A 21 6.09 5.22 22.78
CA GLU A 21 6.97 5.95 23.70
C GLU A 21 7.14 7.41 23.30
N GLU A 22 7.39 7.68 22.00
CA GLU A 22 7.49 9.04 21.46
C GLU A 22 6.21 9.86 21.70
N LEU A 23 5.06 9.21 21.63
CA LEU A 23 3.75 9.85 21.86
C LEU A 23 3.36 9.90 23.35
N GLY A 24 4.20 9.38 24.25
CA GLY A 24 3.91 9.31 25.69
C GLY A 24 2.81 8.31 26.06
N ILE A 25 2.50 7.36 25.17
CA ILE A 25 1.49 6.32 25.39
C ILE A 25 2.14 5.15 26.12
N LYS A 26 1.65 4.87 27.32
CA LYS A 26 2.13 3.72 28.13
C LYS A 26 1.45 2.44 27.67
N THR A 27 2.10 1.73 26.78
CA THR A 27 1.69 0.39 26.31
C THR A 27 2.91 -0.49 26.12
N HIS A 28 2.68 -1.80 26.08
CA HIS A 28 3.72 -2.77 25.75
C HIS A 28 3.15 -3.82 24.80
N ILE A 29 3.56 -3.74 23.55
CA ILE A 29 3.14 -4.64 22.49
C ILE A 29 4.21 -5.73 22.35
N THR A 30 3.79 -7.00 22.45
CA THR A 30 4.67 -8.15 22.28
C THR A 30 4.51 -8.78 20.90
N PRO A 31 5.51 -9.51 20.40
CA PRO A 31 5.38 -10.26 19.14
C PRO A 31 4.22 -11.27 19.16
N GLU A 32 3.97 -11.90 20.32
CA GLU A 32 2.86 -12.83 20.50
C GLU A 32 1.50 -12.12 20.33
N PHE A 33 1.35 -10.93 20.91
CA PHE A 33 0.15 -10.11 20.74
C PHE A 33 -0.08 -9.72 19.28
N VAL A 34 0.98 -9.33 18.57
CA VAL A 34 0.90 -9.05 17.11
C VAL A 34 0.38 -10.27 16.36
N ARG A 35 0.94 -11.44 16.63
CA ARG A 35 0.52 -12.71 16.02
C ARG A 35 -0.95 -13.04 16.30
N GLU A 36 -1.38 -12.90 17.55
CA GLU A 36 -2.75 -13.18 17.95
C GLU A 36 -3.76 -12.27 17.27
N GLU A 37 -3.44 -10.97 17.14
CA GLU A 37 -4.30 -10.01 16.46
C GLU A 37 -4.43 -10.29 14.94
N VAL A 38 -3.31 -10.65 14.30
CA VAL A 38 -3.32 -11.05 12.89
C VAL A 38 -4.07 -12.37 12.70
N ALA A 39 -3.81 -13.38 13.52
CA ALA A 39 -4.48 -14.68 13.45
C ALA A 39 -6.00 -14.58 13.69
N ALA A 40 -6.43 -13.66 14.54
CA ALA A 40 -7.83 -13.40 14.82
C ALA A 40 -8.51 -12.50 13.77
N GLY A 41 -7.79 -12.05 12.74
CA GLY A 41 -8.32 -11.17 11.70
C GLY A 41 -8.65 -9.75 12.16
N ARG A 42 -8.09 -9.29 13.29
CA ARG A 42 -8.28 -7.94 13.81
C ARG A 42 -7.18 -6.96 13.41
N ALA A 43 -6.11 -7.48 12.82
CA ALA A 43 -5.01 -6.70 12.27
C ALA A 43 -4.46 -7.32 10.99
N VAL A 44 -3.80 -6.51 10.17
CA VAL A 44 -3.11 -6.93 8.95
C VAL A 44 -1.73 -6.30 8.89
N ILE A 45 -0.79 -7.02 8.30
CA ILE A 45 0.53 -6.49 7.95
C ILE A 45 0.57 -6.45 6.42
N PRO A 46 0.32 -5.29 5.79
CA PRO A 46 0.39 -5.18 4.34
C PRO A 46 1.84 -5.32 3.91
N ALA A 47 2.12 -6.34 3.12
CA ALA A 47 3.46 -6.60 2.61
C ALA A 47 3.37 -7.48 1.36
N ASN A 48 4.12 -7.11 0.32
CA ASN A 48 4.30 -7.92 -0.88
C ASN A 48 5.73 -8.46 -0.93
N ILE A 49 5.88 -9.73 -1.28
CA ILE A 49 7.20 -10.36 -1.43
C ILE A 49 8.07 -9.67 -2.50
N ASN A 50 7.44 -9.02 -3.47
CA ASN A 50 8.09 -8.28 -4.55
C ASN A 50 8.34 -6.80 -4.21
N HIS A 51 8.10 -6.40 -2.94
CA HIS A 51 8.44 -5.09 -2.39
C HIS A 51 9.40 -5.25 -1.19
N PRO A 52 10.63 -5.71 -1.43
CA PRO A 52 11.60 -5.98 -0.36
C PRO A 52 12.11 -4.72 0.35
N GLU A 53 11.89 -3.54 -0.21
CA GLU A 53 12.26 -2.26 0.37
C GLU A 53 11.32 -1.83 1.50
N ALA A 54 10.10 -2.38 1.55
CA ALA A 54 9.12 -2.03 2.58
C ALA A 54 9.48 -2.59 3.94
N GLU A 55 9.43 -1.73 4.95
CA GLU A 55 9.54 -2.13 6.35
C GLU A 55 8.17 -2.63 6.86
N PRO A 56 8.11 -3.75 7.58
CA PRO A 56 6.86 -4.26 8.12
C PRO A 56 6.18 -3.26 9.06
N MET A 57 4.89 -3.06 8.89
CA MET A 57 4.03 -2.27 9.77
C MET A 57 2.68 -2.95 9.94
N ILE A 58 1.93 -2.60 10.96
CA ILE A 58 0.65 -3.22 11.26
C ILE A 58 -0.48 -2.19 11.24
N ILE A 59 -1.62 -2.60 10.69
CA ILE A 59 -2.86 -1.85 10.72
C ILE A 59 -3.88 -2.69 11.50
N GLY A 60 -4.40 -2.14 12.58
CA GLY A 60 -5.37 -2.86 13.40
C GLY A 60 -5.91 -2.01 14.56
N ARG A 61 -7.05 -2.44 15.09
CA ARG A 61 -7.78 -1.70 16.12
C ARG A 61 -6.98 -1.42 17.39
N ASN A 62 -6.06 -2.33 17.72
CA ASN A 62 -5.29 -2.28 18.97
C ASN A 62 -3.87 -1.71 18.79
N PHE A 63 -3.62 -1.08 17.64
CA PHE A 63 -2.34 -0.47 17.29
C PHE A 63 -2.53 1.02 17.00
N LEU A 64 -1.43 1.75 16.89
CA LEU A 64 -1.48 3.18 16.55
C LEU A 64 -2.17 3.38 15.19
N VAL A 65 -2.90 4.48 15.07
CA VAL A 65 -3.49 4.91 13.79
C VAL A 65 -2.37 5.17 12.78
N LYS A 66 -2.54 4.67 11.58
CA LYS A 66 -1.60 4.85 10.48
C LYS A 66 -2.09 5.94 9.52
N ILE A 67 -1.16 6.74 9.06
CA ILE A 67 -1.41 7.83 8.12
C ILE A 67 -1.15 7.34 6.70
N ASN A 68 -2.19 7.34 5.88
CA ASN A 68 -2.05 7.09 4.45
C ASN A 68 -1.88 8.41 3.69
N THR A 69 -0.87 8.49 2.83
CA THR A 69 -0.60 9.63 1.97
C THR A 69 -0.94 9.32 0.52
N ASN A 70 -1.62 10.23 -0.14
CA ASN A 70 -2.02 10.07 -1.54
C ASN A 70 -1.05 10.82 -2.45
N ILE A 71 -0.54 10.12 -3.45
CA ILE A 71 0.25 10.67 -4.55
C ILE A 71 -0.31 10.14 -5.88
N GLY A 72 0.25 10.55 -6.99
CA GLY A 72 -0.11 10.03 -8.30
C GLY A 72 -0.05 11.09 -9.39
N ASN A 73 0.41 10.70 -10.56
CA ASN A 73 0.41 11.57 -11.73
C ASN A 73 -0.98 11.63 -12.40
N SER A 74 -1.21 12.71 -13.15
CA SER A 74 -2.39 12.86 -14.00
C SER A 74 -1.95 13.23 -15.41
N ALA A 75 -2.88 13.23 -16.36
CA ALA A 75 -2.60 13.59 -17.74
C ALA A 75 -2.04 15.02 -17.92
N THR A 76 -2.23 15.88 -16.93
CA THR A 76 -1.89 17.32 -17.00
C THR A 76 -0.80 17.77 -16.04
N THR A 77 -0.46 16.96 -15.05
CA THR A 77 0.46 17.36 -13.99
C THR A 77 1.33 16.21 -13.55
N SER A 78 2.59 16.54 -13.28
CA SER A 78 3.58 15.67 -12.66
C SER A 78 4.22 14.65 -13.62
N ASN A 79 5.44 14.31 -13.31
CA ASN A 79 6.24 13.28 -13.97
C ASN A 79 6.73 12.27 -12.92
N ILE A 80 7.38 11.20 -13.36
CA ILE A 80 7.86 10.11 -12.49
C ILE A 80 8.74 10.63 -11.35
N ASN A 81 9.68 11.54 -11.66
CA ASN A 81 10.61 12.07 -10.66
C ASN A 81 9.87 12.86 -9.55
N GLU A 82 8.87 13.66 -9.95
CA GLU A 82 8.05 14.40 -8.99
C GLU A 82 7.21 13.48 -8.10
N GLU A 83 6.71 12.36 -8.65
CA GLU A 83 5.97 11.37 -7.86
C GLU A 83 6.88 10.66 -6.87
N VAL A 84 8.10 10.29 -7.27
CA VAL A 84 9.11 9.72 -6.35
C VAL A 84 9.48 10.73 -5.26
N GLU A 85 9.67 12.00 -5.61
CA GLU A 85 9.97 13.06 -4.64
C GLU A 85 8.81 13.22 -3.64
N LYS A 86 7.56 13.23 -4.10
CA LYS A 86 6.37 13.25 -3.23
C LYS A 86 6.31 12.03 -2.31
N ALA A 87 6.64 10.83 -2.80
CA ALA A 87 6.72 9.62 -1.99
C ALA A 87 7.75 9.76 -0.87
N VAL A 88 8.95 10.25 -1.18
CA VAL A 88 10.01 10.50 -0.19
C VAL A 88 9.57 11.54 0.84
N TRP A 89 8.95 12.64 0.41
CA TRP A 89 8.42 13.65 1.33
C TRP A 89 7.30 13.09 2.21
N SER A 90 6.40 12.27 1.67
CA SER A 90 5.36 11.61 2.43
C SER A 90 5.93 10.82 3.62
N CYS A 91 6.96 10.01 3.37
CA CYS A 91 7.64 9.25 4.42
C CYS A 91 8.32 10.16 5.45
N LYS A 92 9.02 11.21 5.00
CA LYS A 92 9.69 12.17 5.89
C LYS A 92 8.73 12.92 6.82
N TRP A 93 7.48 13.11 6.39
CA TRP A 93 6.44 13.76 7.19
C TRP A 93 5.55 12.78 7.96
N GLY A 94 5.97 11.51 8.07
CA GLY A 94 5.31 10.51 8.91
C GLY A 94 4.18 9.77 8.24
N GLY A 95 4.15 9.71 6.91
CA GLY A 95 3.26 8.80 6.19
C GLY A 95 3.65 7.34 6.46
N ASP A 96 2.70 6.54 6.91
CA ASP A 96 2.88 5.12 7.20
C ASP A 96 2.60 4.25 5.98
N THR A 97 1.82 4.73 5.03
CA THR A 97 1.52 4.10 3.74
C THR A 97 1.42 5.16 2.64
N ILE A 98 1.65 4.72 1.41
CA ILE A 98 1.45 5.55 0.22
C ILE A 98 0.36 4.92 -0.64
N MET A 99 -0.58 5.73 -1.12
CA MET A 99 -1.56 5.35 -2.13
C MET A 99 -1.18 6.00 -3.45
N ASP A 100 -0.80 5.20 -4.44
CA ASP A 100 -0.60 5.65 -5.81
C ASP A 100 -1.94 5.73 -6.54
N LEU A 101 -2.37 6.94 -6.79
CA LEU A 101 -3.62 7.28 -7.50
C LEU A 101 -3.37 7.72 -8.94
N SER A 102 -2.27 7.30 -9.55
CA SER A 102 -1.91 7.67 -10.92
C SER A 102 -3.02 7.33 -11.92
N THR A 103 -3.37 8.30 -12.75
CA THR A 103 -4.39 8.20 -13.82
C THR A 103 -3.86 8.66 -15.17
N GLY A 104 -2.62 9.15 -15.22
CA GLY A 104 -1.96 9.61 -16.44
C GLY A 104 -1.43 8.47 -17.31
N ALA A 105 -0.56 8.80 -18.24
CA ALA A 105 0.19 7.81 -19.01
C ALA A 105 1.29 7.17 -18.15
N ASN A 106 1.74 5.96 -18.57
CA ASN A 106 2.85 5.24 -17.94
C ASN A 106 2.62 4.91 -16.45
N ILE A 107 1.39 4.54 -16.08
CA ILE A 107 1.04 4.17 -14.69
C ILE A 107 1.95 3.05 -14.18
N HIS A 108 2.22 2.04 -15.00
CA HIS A 108 3.07 0.91 -14.61
C HIS A 108 4.50 1.36 -14.25
N GLU A 109 5.13 2.17 -15.09
CA GLU A 109 6.49 2.66 -14.88
C GLU A 109 6.55 3.62 -13.68
N THR A 110 5.59 4.54 -13.56
CA THR A 110 5.49 5.46 -12.41
C THR A 110 5.42 4.69 -11.10
N ARG A 111 4.56 3.68 -11.04
CA ARG A 111 4.39 2.83 -9.85
C ARG A 111 5.65 2.03 -9.52
N GLU A 112 6.35 1.50 -10.53
CA GLU A 112 7.62 0.80 -10.31
C GLU A 112 8.62 1.68 -9.57
N TRP A 113 8.80 2.92 -10.03
CA TRP A 113 9.70 3.86 -9.37
C TRP A 113 9.24 4.24 -7.97
N ILE A 114 7.94 4.39 -7.74
CA ILE A 114 7.39 4.66 -6.40
C ILE A 114 7.70 3.48 -5.47
N ILE A 115 7.40 2.25 -5.87
CA ILE A 115 7.63 1.05 -5.07
C ILE A 115 9.11 0.89 -4.71
N ARG A 116 10.02 0.99 -5.70
CA ARG A 116 11.47 0.84 -5.47
C ARG A 116 12.08 1.94 -4.59
N ASN A 117 11.38 3.04 -4.35
CA ASN A 117 11.83 4.14 -3.50
C ASN A 117 11.00 4.31 -2.23
N SER A 118 10.10 3.39 -1.93
CA SER A 118 9.22 3.45 -0.76
C SER A 118 9.64 2.47 0.33
N PRO A 119 9.99 2.95 1.54
CA PRO A 119 10.20 2.09 2.70
C PRO A 119 8.88 1.72 3.40
N VAL A 120 7.74 2.23 2.92
CA VAL A 120 6.42 1.97 3.48
C VAL A 120 5.54 1.25 2.45
N PRO A 121 4.52 0.49 2.89
CA PRO A 121 3.61 -0.18 1.97
C PRO A 121 2.96 0.76 0.97
N VAL A 122 2.90 0.32 -0.29
CA VAL A 122 2.29 1.04 -1.40
C VAL A 122 0.98 0.38 -1.80
N GLY A 123 -0.09 1.16 -1.77
CA GLY A 123 -1.41 0.77 -2.25
C GLY A 123 -1.76 1.40 -3.59
N THR A 124 -2.73 0.82 -4.28
CA THR A 124 -3.22 1.31 -5.57
C THR A 124 -4.73 1.22 -5.69
N VAL A 125 -5.24 1.84 -6.75
CA VAL A 125 -6.62 1.65 -7.24
C VAL A 125 -6.55 0.97 -8.61
N PRO A 126 -6.63 -0.36 -8.69
CA PRO A 126 -6.39 -1.10 -9.95
C PRO A 126 -7.32 -0.69 -11.09
N MET A 127 -8.51 -0.19 -10.76
CA MET A 127 -9.48 0.30 -11.73
C MET A 127 -8.90 1.42 -12.62
N TYR A 128 -8.01 2.27 -12.10
CA TYR A 128 -7.44 3.37 -12.87
C TYR A 128 -6.55 2.86 -14.01
N GLN A 129 -5.68 1.89 -13.73
CA GLN A 129 -4.87 1.27 -14.78
C GLN A 129 -5.71 0.42 -15.74
N ALA A 130 -6.71 -0.29 -15.24
CA ALA A 130 -7.63 -1.04 -16.10
C ALA A 130 -8.38 -0.10 -17.07
N MET A 131 -8.78 1.07 -16.60
CA MET A 131 -9.41 2.10 -17.44
C MET A 131 -8.43 2.74 -18.44
N GLU A 132 -7.17 2.93 -18.05
CA GLU A 132 -6.11 3.39 -18.98
C GLU A 132 -5.93 2.40 -20.12
N LYS A 133 -5.84 1.09 -19.83
CA LYS A 133 -5.69 0.02 -20.84
C LYS A 133 -6.83 -0.01 -21.88
N VAL A 134 -8.01 0.44 -21.52
CA VAL A 134 -9.17 0.56 -22.44
C VAL A 134 -9.38 2.00 -22.93
N HIS A 135 -8.37 2.86 -22.81
CA HIS A 135 -8.40 4.27 -23.23
C HIS A 135 -9.62 5.04 -22.70
N GLY A 136 -10.03 4.76 -21.46
CA GLY A 136 -11.16 5.39 -20.79
C GLY A 136 -12.53 4.89 -21.25
N VAL A 137 -12.61 3.91 -22.15
CA VAL A 137 -13.87 3.39 -22.68
C VAL A 137 -14.41 2.27 -21.78
N ALA A 138 -15.19 2.62 -20.77
CA ALA A 138 -15.68 1.69 -19.76
C ALA A 138 -16.40 0.44 -20.31
N LYS A 139 -17.07 0.52 -21.44
CA LYS A 139 -17.73 -0.63 -22.09
C LYS A 139 -16.76 -1.73 -22.55
N ASN A 140 -15.48 -1.40 -22.71
CA ASN A 140 -14.43 -2.34 -23.11
C ASN A 140 -13.76 -2.99 -21.90
N LEU A 141 -14.10 -2.59 -20.67
CA LEU A 141 -13.60 -3.19 -19.44
C LEU A 141 -14.24 -4.56 -19.26
N THR A 142 -13.41 -5.60 -19.31
CA THR A 142 -13.83 -6.99 -19.04
C THR A 142 -13.29 -7.46 -17.69
N TRP A 143 -13.87 -8.55 -17.18
CA TRP A 143 -13.36 -9.18 -15.98
C TRP A 143 -11.93 -9.70 -16.17
N GLU A 144 -11.61 -10.28 -17.30
CA GLU A 144 -10.30 -10.81 -17.63
C GLU A 144 -9.24 -9.71 -17.58
N LEU A 145 -9.51 -8.58 -18.23
CA LEU A 145 -8.59 -7.44 -18.22
C LEU A 145 -8.39 -6.88 -16.81
N TYR A 146 -9.45 -6.79 -16.02
CA TYR A 146 -9.36 -6.31 -14.65
C TYR A 146 -8.57 -7.28 -13.76
N ARG A 147 -8.86 -8.60 -13.85
CA ARG A 147 -8.12 -9.66 -13.16
C ARG A 147 -6.64 -9.62 -13.51
N ASP A 148 -6.31 -9.54 -14.80
CA ASP A 148 -4.92 -9.53 -15.28
C ASP A 148 -4.19 -8.26 -14.81
N THR A 149 -4.90 -7.14 -14.69
CA THR A 149 -4.36 -5.92 -14.09
C THR A 149 -4.06 -6.09 -12.59
N LEU A 150 -4.91 -6.78 -11.84
CA LEU A 150 -4.64 -7.12 -10.44
C LEU A 150 -3.40 -7.99 -10.30
N ILE A 151 -3.29 -9.05 -11.14
CA ILE A 151 -2.13 -9.96 -11.13
C ILE A 151 -0.85 -9.18 -11.43
N GLU A 152 -0.84 -8.37 -12.48
CA GLU A 152 0.30 -7.51 -12.84
C GLU A 152 0.75 -6.64 -11.67
N GLN A 153 -0.18 -6.01 -10.97
CA GLN A 153 0.14 -5.15 -9.83
C GLN A 153 0.67 -5.94 -8.64
N CYS A 154 0.14 -7.14 -8.39
CA CYS A 154 0.68 -8.04 -7.36
C CYS A 154 2.11 -8.46 -7.68
N GLU A 155 2.38 -8.83 -8.94
CA GLU A 155 3.72 -9.23 -9.41
C GLU A 155 4.72 -8.07 -9.35
N GLN A 156 4.25 -6.85 -9.55
CA GLN A 156 5.07 -5.64 -9.47
C GLN A 156 5.47 -5.28 -8.03
N GLY A 157 4.69 -5.68 -7.03
CA GLY A 157 5.03 -5.45 -5.63
C GLY A 157 4.04 -4.55 -4.87
N VAL A 158 2.83 -4.34 -5.40
CA VAL A 158 1.79 -3.59 -4.69
C VAL A 158 1.39 -4.35 -3.43
N ASP A 159 1.36 -3.66 -2.28
CA ASP A 159 1.12 -4.26 -0.97
C ASP A 159 -0.35 -4.40 -0.61
N TYR A 160 -1.20 -3.51 -1.14
CA TYR A 160 -2.65 -3.57 -0.90
C TYR A 160 -3.43 -2.81 -1.98
N PHE A 161 -4.73 -3.09 -2.06
CA PHE A 161 -5.62 -2.50 -3.05
C PHE A 161 -6.79 -1.75 -2.42
N THR A 162 -7.18 -0.65 -3.05
CA THR A 162 -8.48 -0.02 -2.84
C THR A 162 -9.41 -0.44 -3.98
N ILE A 163 -10.48 -1.15 -3.63
CA ILE A 163 -11.44 -1.70 -4.58
C ILE A 163 -12.79 -1.00 -4.44
N HIS A 164 -13.35 -0.56 -5.57
CA HIS A 164 -14.68 0.05 -5.61
C HIS A 164 -15.78 -1.03 -5.56
N CYS A 165 -16.27 -1.34 -4.38
CA CYS A 165 -17.31 -2.37 -4.15
C CYS A 165 -18.73 -1.81 -4.04
N GLY A 166 -18.91 -0.49 -4.05
CA GLY A 166 -20.20 0.16 -3.85
C GLY A 166 -21.10 0.26 -5.10
N ILE A 167 -20.66 -0.25 -6.24
CA ILE A 167 -21.41 -0.19 -7.49
C ILE A 167 -22.51 -1.27 -7.47
N ARG A 168 -23.75 -0.83 -7.49
CA ARG A 168 -24.91 -1.75 -7.59
C ARG A 168 -25.37 -1.84 -9.04
N ARG A 169 -25.70 -3.06 -9.48
CA ARG A 169 -26.39 -3.26 -10.74
C ARG A 169 -27.77 -2.58 -10.63
N LYS A 170 -28.10 -1.66 -11.53
CA LYS A 170 -29.44 -1.12 -11.64
C LYS A 170 -30.34 -2.24 -12.17
N ASN A 171 -31.41 -2.57 -11.45
CA ASN A 171 -32.44 -3.50 -11.94
C ASN A 171 -33.16 -2.93 -13.14
#